data_ec0a19bfa30c632bb1f62ba1a39fe2cf
#
_entry.id   ec0a19bfa30c632bb1f62ba1a39fe2cf
#
_cell.length_a   1.000
_cell.length_b   1.000
_cell.length_c   1.000
_cell.angle_alpha   90.00
_cell.angle_beta   90.00
_cell.angle_gamma   90.00
#
_symmetry.space_group_name_H-M   'P 1'
#
loop_
_entity.id
_entity.type
_entity.pdbx_description
1 polymer ?
#
loop_
_entity_poly.entity_id
_entity_poly.type
_entity_poly.pdbx_seq_one_letter_code
_entity_poly.pdbx_strand_id
1 'polypeptide(L)'
;MESLALFFSGFGRLAPKPFARAVVAVYAAAFLSQLLISPPVMLRIGLAAFALVQAMAMWAWFCLHAKRLRDADRPIGPAMAIVILYALAMILLLLIIALVVGMTPGADGATAGGGTDVLISSYLVRALAGDPHPGFFAYVAVGILALIFAPMLIAMGFSIWTGTRPRATPAPTQP
;
A
#
# COMPACT_ATOMS: atom_id res chain seq x y z
N MET A 1 -14.03 -9.09 -21.23
CA MET A 1 -14.49 -7.96 -20.39
C MET A 1 -14.78 -8.35 -18.92
N GLU A 2 -15.05 -9.60 -18.61
CA GLU A 2 -15.33 -10.07 -17.22
C GLU A 2 -14.17 -9.90 -16.24
N SER A 3 -12.92 -10.00 -16.71
CA SER A 3 -11.73 -9.87 -15.86
C SER A 3 -11.54 -8.46 -15.27
N LEU A 4 -11.87 -7.41 -16.01
CA LEU A 4 -11.78 -6.04 -15.51
C LEU A 4 -12.87 -5.73 -14.47
N ALA A 5 -14.08 -6.22 -14.69
CA ALA A 5 -15.16 -6.10 -13.71
C ALA A 5 -14.84 -6.77 -12.37
N LEU A 6 -13.96 -7.78 -12.37
CA LEU A 6 -13.49 -8.41 -11.15
C LEU A 6 -12.76 -7.42 -10.23
N PHE A 7 -11.92 -6.55 -10.79
CA PHE A 7 -11.07 -5.64 -10.02
C PHE A 7 -11.74 -4.30 -9.70
N PHE A 8 -12.64 -3.82 -10.56
CA PHE A 8 -13.20 -2.46 -10.42
C PHE A 8 -14.64 -2.40 -9.91
N SER A 9 -15.40 -3.48 -10.04
CA SER A 9 -16.76 -3.56 -9.48
C SER A 9 -16.68 -3.99 -8.01
N GLY A 10 -17.31 -3.24 -7.12
CA GLY A 10 -17.47 -3.62 -5.70
C GLY A 10 -18.61 -4.61 -5.46
N PHE A 11 -19.41 -4.97 -6.47
CA PHE A 11 -20.58 -5.84 -6.35
C PHE A 11 -20.25 -7.30 -6.70
N GLY A 12 -21.02 -8.24 -6.14
CA GLY A 12 -20.87 -9.67 -6.38
C GLY A 12 -20.26 -10.43 -5.21
N ARG A 13 -20.04 -11.73 -5.42
CA ARG A 13 -19.42 -12.68 -4.50
C ARG A 13 -18.21 -13.32 -5.17
N LEU A 14 -17.18 -13.62 -4.40
CA LEU A 14 -15.93 -14.16 -4.92
C LEU A 14 -15.47 -15.38 -4.11
N ALA A 15 -15.28 -16.50 -4.81
CA ALA A 15 -14.80 -17.74 -4.21
C ALA A 15 -13.36 -17.63 -3.71
N PRO A 16 -12.91 -18.46 -2.73
CA PRO A 16 -11.57 -18.37 -2.14
C PRO A 16 -10.44 -18.50 -3.16
N LYS A 17 -10.53 -19.47 -4.09
CA LYS A 17 -9.45 -19.72 -5.08
C LYS A 17 -9.23 -18.54 -6.05
N PRO A 18 -10.27 -18.02 -6.76
CA PRO A 18 -10.08 -16.84 -7.60
C PRO A 18 -9.74 -15.58 -6.79
N PHE A 19 -10.24 -15.43 -5.55
CA PHE A 19 -9.84 -14.35 -4.65
C PHE A 19 -8.34 -14.36 -4.39
N ALA A 20 -7.75 -15.50 -3.98
CA ALA A 20 -6.33 -15.60 -3.69
C ALA A 20 -5.46 -15.22 -4.91
N ARG A 21 -5.81 -15.70 -6.10
CA ARG A 21 -5.09 -15.36 -7.33
C ARG A 21 -5.17 -13.86 -7.66
N ALA A 22 -6.37 -13.28 -7.52
CA ALA A 22 -6.59 -11.86 -7.80
C ALA A 22 -5.85 -10.96 -6.79
N VAL A 23 -5.85 -11.31 -5.51
CA VAL A 23 -5.12 -10.57 -4.47
C VAL A 23 -3.61 -10.62 -4.72
N VAL A 24 -3.04 -11.78 -5.06
CA VAL A 24 -1.63 -11.90 -5.43
C VAL A 24 -1.31 -11.02 -6.63
N ALA A 25 -2.18 -10.99 -7.66
CA ALA A 25 -1.98 -10.11 -8.82
C ALA A 25 -1.98 -8.61 -8.44
N VAL A 26 -2.86 -8.19 -7.52
CA VAL A 26 -2.88 -6.79 -7.02
C VAL A 26 -1.60 -6.46 -6.26
N TYR A 27 -1.11 -7.35 -5.38
CA TYR A 27 0.14 -7.13 -4.66
C TYR A 27 1.34 -7.11 -5.62
N ALA A 28 1.38 -8.00 -6.62
CA ALA A 28 2.41 -8.00 -7.64
C ALA A 28 2.41 -6.69 -8.45
N ALA A 29 1.23 -6.21 -8.86
CA ALA A 29 1.09 -4.94 -9.57
C ALA A 29 1.52 -3.75 -8.70
N ALA A 30 1.13 -3.72 -7.42
CA ALA A 30 1.55 -2.71 -6.47
C ALA A 30 3.07 -2.74 -6.23
N PHE A 31 3.68 -3.93 -6.16
CA PHE A 31 5.13 -4.07 -6.05
C PHE A 31 5.85 -3.61 -7.32
N LEU A 32 5.39 -4.03 -8.49
CA LEU A 32 5.96 -3.62 -9.77
C LEU A 32 5.85 -2.11 -10.00
N SER A 33 4.81 -1.46 -9.46
CA SER A 33 4.67 0.00 -9.54
C SER A 33 5.78 0.77 -8.83
N GLN A 34 6.53 0.13 -7.91
CA GLN A 34 7.71 0.73 -7.30
C GLN A 34 8.81 1.06 -8.33
N LEU A 35 8.82 0.36 -9.46
CA LEU A 35 9.73 0.70 -10.57
C LEU A 35 9.45 2.09 -11.17
N LEU A 36 8.23 2.61 -11.01
CA LEU A 36 7.87 3.96 -11.45
C LEU A 36 8.56 5.07 -10.63
N ILE A 37 9.05 4.75 -9.42
CA ILE A 37 9.81 5.68 -8.56
C ILE A 37 11.29 5.73 -8.97
N SER A 38 11.75 4.85 -9.87
CA SER A 38 13.15 4.89 -10.33
C SER A 38 13.47 6.26 -10.97
N PRO A 39 14.67 6.85 -10.72
CA PRO A 39 15.00 8.19 -11.17
C PRO A 39 14.72 8.46 -12.66
N PRO A 40 15.09 7.56 -13.60
CA PRO A 40 14.87 7.82 -15.02
C PRO A 40 13.39 7.85 -15.42
N VAL A 41 12.53 7.12 -14.70
CA VAL A 41 11.08 7.09 -14.96
C VAL A 41 10.40 8.28 -14.31
N MET A 42 10.78 8.60 -13.07
CA MET A 42 10.23 9.72 -12.32
C MET A 42 10.47 11.08 -13.01
N LEU A 43 11.63 11.27 -13.65
CA LEU A 43 11.95 12.46 -14.43
C LEU A 43 11.05 12.61 -15.68
N ARG A 44 10.53 11.51 -16.24
CA ARG A 44 9.71 11.54 -17.47
C ARG A 44 8.20 11.62 -17.19
N ILE A 45 7.73 10.89 -16.20
CA ILE A 45 6.29 10.65 -15.97
C ILE A 45 5.81 11.34 -14.69
N GLY A 46 6.73 11.66 -13.77
CA GLY A 46 6.43 12.31 -12.49
C GLY A 46 5.79 11.37 -11.46
N LEU A 47 5.67 11.90 -10.24
CA LEU A 47 5.09 11.18 -9.10
C LEU A 47 3.59 10.88 -9.27
N ALA A 48 2.89 11.64 -10.11
CA ALA A 48 1.46 11.51 -10.33
C ALA A 48 1.08 10.13 -10.91
N ALA A 49 1.89 9.58 -11.82
CA ALA A 49 1.64 8.27 -12.39
C ALA A 49 1.72 7.16 -11.32
N PHE A 50 2.71 7.22 -10.46
CA PHE A 50 2.85 6.31 -9.33
C PHE A 50 1.64 6.40 -8.39
N ALA A 51 1.25 7.63 -7.99
CA ALA A 51 0.10 7.85 -7.12
C ALA A 51 -1.20 7.29 -7.72
N LEU A 52 -1.40 7.48 -9.03
CA LEU A 52 -2.57 6.95 -9.74
C LEU A 52 -2.60 5.42 -9.70
N VAL A 53 -1.47 4.76 -10.01
CA VAL A 53 -1.37 3.29 -10.00
C VAL A 53 -1.62 2.75 -8.59
N GLN A 54 -1.08 3.39 -7.54
CA GLN A 54 -1.33 3.01 -6.16
C GLN A 54 -2.80 3.18 -5.76
N ALA A 55 -3.45 4.27 -6.17
CA ALA A 55 -4.87 4.47 -5.93
C ALA A 55 -5.73 3.40 -6.61
N MET A 56 -5.40 3.03 -7.85
CA MET A 56 -6.08 1.95 -8.58
C MET A 56 -5.86 0.59 -7.91
N ALA A 57 -4.64 0.29 -7.48
CA ALA A 57 -4.34 -0.95 -6.76
C ALA A 57 -5.10 -1.04 -5.44
N MET A 58 -5.16 0.05 -4.68
CA MET A 58 -5.93 0.14 -3.44
C MET A 58 -7.43 -0.04 -3.67
N TRP A 59 -7.98 0.57 -4.72
CA TRP A 59 -9.38 0.39 -5.10
C TRP A 59 -9.68 -1.06 -5.50
N ALA A 60 -8.84 -1.68 -6.32
CA ALA A 60 -8.96 -3.08 -6.72
C ALA A 60 -8.88 -4.01 -5.50
N TRP A 61 -7.94 -3.76 -4.59
CA TRP A 61 -7.82 -4.49 -3.32
C TRP A 61 -9.11 -4.42 -2.50
N PHE A 62 -9.69 -3.23 -2.34
CA PHE A 62 -10.96 -3.04 -1.65
C PHE A 62 -12.09 -3.82 -2.30
N CYS A 63 -12.24 -3.73 -3.63
CA CYS A 63 -13.30 -4.43 -4.36
C CYS A 63 -13.23 -5.95 -4.19
N LEU A 64 -12.02 -6.52 -4.22
CA LEU A 64 -11.81 -7.96 -4.01
C LEU A 64 -12.22 -8.40 -2.61
N HIS A 65 -11.79 -7.64 -1.58
CA HIS A 65 -12.10 -7.96 -0.18
C HIS A 65 -13.59 -7.77 0.13
N ALA A 66 -14.22 -6.72 -0.43
CA ALA A 66 -15.65 -6.51 -0.28
C ALA A 66 -16.48 -7.67 -0.86
N LYS A 67 -16.12 -8.18 -2.05
CA LYS A 67 -16.77 -9.36 -2.65
C LYS A 67 -16.57 -10.61 -1.81
N ARG A 68 -15.35 -10.81 -1.30
CA ARG A 68 -15.02 -11.99 -0.51
C ARG A 68 -15.69 -11.98 0.86
N LEU A 69 -15.76 -10.82 1.52
CA LEU A 69 -16.47 -10.65 2.79
C LEU A 69 -17.96 -10.92 2.63
N ARG A 70 -18.58 -10.45 1.54
CA ARG A 70 -20.00 -10.76 1.25
C ARG A 70 -20.23 -12.25 0.97
N ASP A 71 -19.27 -12.94 0.33
CA ASP A 71 -19.34 -14.40 0.13
C ASP A 71 -19.25 -15.18 1.46
N ALA A 72 -18.61 -14.61 2.47
CA ALA A 72 -18.51 -15.14 3.82
C ALA A 72 -19.57 -14.60 4.79
N ASP A 73 -20.54 -13.82 4.30
CA ASP A 73 -21.59 -13.14 5.09
C ASP A 73 -21.01 -12.30 6.24
N ARG A 74 -20.00 -11.51 5.94
CA ARG A 74 -19.30 -10.65 6.89
C ARG A 74 -19.41 -9.18 6.51
N PRO A 75 -19.40 -8.26 7.51
CA PRO A 75 -19.44 -6.82 7.25
C PRO A 75 -18.19 -6.36 6.49
N ILE A 76 -18.38 -5.38 5.60
CA ILE A 76 -17.30 -4.78 4.78
C ILE A 76 -16.48 -3.74 5.58
N GLY A 77 -16.99 -3.32 6.74
CA GLY A 77 -16.37 -2.27 7.56
C GLY A 77 -14.87 -2.44 7.81
N PRO A 78 -14.37 -3.62 8.19
CA PRO A 78 -12.94 -3.85 8.38
C PRO A 78 -12.10 -3.59 7.12
N ALA A 79 -12.57 -3.98 5.93
CA ALA A 79 -11.86 -3.70 4.68
C ALA A 79 -11.80 -2.19 4.39
N MET A 80 -12.91 -1.47 4.66
CA MET A 80 -12.96 -0.01 4.53
C MET A 80 -11.99 0.67 5.50
N ALA A 81 -11.94 0.23 6.76
CA ALA A 81 -11.04 0.77 7.76
C ALA A 81 -9.55 0.62 7.35
N ILE A 82 -9.16 -0.52 6.78
CA ILE A 82 -7.80 -0.76 6.29
C ILE A 82 -7.47 0.16 5.11
N VAL A 83 -8.40 0.37 4.18
CA VAL A 83 -8.21 1.30 3.06
C VAL A 83 -8.01 2.74 3.54
N ILE A 84 -8.83 3.18 4.51
CA ILE A 84 -8.69 4.51 5.11
C ILE A 84 -7.34 4.63 5.82
N LEU A 85 -6.95 3.63 6.61
CA LEU A 85 -5.66 3.59 7.30
C LEU A 85 -4.49 3.69 6.30
N TYR A 86 -4.55 2.93 5.22
CA TYR A 86 -3.53 2.97 4.17
C TYR A 86 -3.47 4.34 3.47
N ALA A 87 -4.62 4.91 3.14
CA ALA A 87 -4.70 6.24 2.53
C ALA A 87 -4.12 7.33 3.44
N LEU A 88 -4.44 7.29 4.75
CA LEU A 88 -3.87 8.22 5.73
C LEU A 88 -2.36 8.05 5.87
N ALA A 89 -1.87 6.80 5.91
CA ALA A 89 -0.44 6.51 5.95
C ALA A 89 0.29 7.05 4.71
N MET A 90 -0.29 6.91 3.52
CA MET A 90 0.27 7.45 2.29
C MET A 90 0.28 8.98 2.26
N ILE A 91 -0.78 9.63 2.73
CA ILE A 91 -0.85 11.10 2.83
C ILE A 91 0.21 11.61 3.81
N LEU A 92 0.33 10.96 4.98
CA LEU A 92 1.32 11.32 5.98
C LEU A 92 2.75 11.12 5.46
N LEU A 93 3.00 10.02 4.76
CA LEU A 93 4.29 9.75 4.12
C LEU A 93 4.66 10.85 3.12
N LEU A 94 3.74 11.23 2.24
CA LEU A 94 3.96 12.31 1.26
C LEU A 94 4.22 13.65 1.95
N LEU A 95 3.50 13.93 3.04
CA LEU A 95 3.71 15.15 3.85
C LEU A 95 5.12 15.16 4.47
N ILE A 96 5.56 14.04 5.05
CA ILE A 96 6.90 13.92 5.65
C ILE A 96 7.98 14.11 4.57
N ILE A 97 7.82 13.47 3.40
CA ILE A 97 8.76 13.62 2.29
C ILE A 97 8.82 15.09 1.85
N ALA A 98 7.66 15.74 1.66
CA ALA A 98 7.61 17.15 1.27
C ALA A 98 8.27 18.06 2.31
N LEU A 99 8.08 17.80 3.60
CA LEU A 99 8.69 18.54 4.69
C LEU A 99 10.22 18.37 4.71
N VAL A 100 10.71 17.12 4.59
CA VAL A 100 12.16 16.82 4.59
C VAL A 100 12.83 17.42 3.38
N VAL A 101 12.23 17.33 2.20
CA VAL A 101 12.77 17.95 0.97
C VAL A 101 12.78 19.48 1.08
N GLY A 102 11.72 20.08 1.63
CA GLY A 102 11.63 21.54 1.82
C GLY A 102 12.61 22.09 2.87
N MET A 103 13.09 21.24 3.80
CA MET A 103 14.08 21.65 4.81
C MET A 103 15.53 21.53 4.35
N THR A 104 15.82 20.94 3.17
CA THR A 104 17.17 20.83 2.64
C THR A 104 17.57 22.14 1.96
N PRO A 105 18.53 22.93 2.53
CA PRO A 105 18.99 24.17 1.92
C PRO A 105 19.69 23.85 0.58
N GLY A 106 19.24 24.46 -0.51
CA GLY A 106 19.85 24.32 -1.83
C GLY A 106 19.04 23.48 -2.84
N ALA A 107 17.78 23.14 -2.55
CA ALA A 107 16.90 22.41 -3.46
C ALA A 107 16.48 23.26 -4.70
N ASP A 108 16.78 24.54 -4.72
CA ASP A 108 16.34 25.49 -5.76
C ASP A 108 17.08 25.33 -7.10
N GLY A 109 17.92 24.33 -7.28
CA GLY A 109 18.66 24.18 -8.54
C GLY A 109 19.40 22.86 -8.80
N ALA A 110 19.50 21.98 -7.84
CA ALA A 110 20.20 20.71 -8.03
C ALA A 110 19.20 19.54 -8.00
N THR A 111 19.09 18.88 -9.14
CA THR A 111 18.48 17.56 -9.34
C THR A 111 18.18 16.80 -8.04
N ALA A 112 16.92 16.74 -7.68
CA ALA A 112 16.36 16.17 -6.44
C ALA A 112 16.58 14.64 -6.26
N GLY A 113 17.63 14.07 -6.83
CA GLY A 113 17.83 12.62 -6.85
C GLY A 113 19.03 12.09 -6.05
N GLY A 114 20.00 12.91 -5.68
CA GLY A 114 21.25 12.36 -5.15
C GLY A 114 21.50 12.57 -3.66
N GLY A 115 20.97 13.64 -3.06
CA GLY A 115 21.34 14.02 -1.69
C GLY A 115 20.48 13.37 -0.60
N THR A 116 19.19 13.29 -0.83
CA THR A 116 18.22 12.74 0.14
C THR A 116 18.32 11.22 0.28
N ASP A 117 18.57 10.50 -0.81
CA ASP A 117 18.71 9.05 -0.78
C ASP A 117 19.94 8.62 0.01
N VAL A 118 21.06 9.34 -0.18
CA VAL A 118 22.30 9.08 0.56
C VAL A 118 22.14 9.42 2.04
N LEU A 119 21.46 10.51 2.37
CA LEU A 119 21.21 10.89 3.77
C LEU A 119 20.28 9.89 4.45
N ILE A 120 19.12 9.59 3.85
CA ILE A 120 18.17 8.65 4.44
C ILE A 120 18.78 7.26 4.59
N SER A 121 19.50 6.76 3.58
CA SER A 121 20.15 5.46 3.64
C SER A 121 21.26 5.40 4.67
N SER A 122 22.10 6.44 4.81
CA SER A 122 23.17 6.47 5.80
C SER A 122 22.63 6.52 7.24
N TYR A 123 21.57 7.29 7.49
CA TYR A 123 20.93 7.33 8.80
C TYR A 123 20.18 6.02 9.12
N LEU A 124 19.57 5.41 8.12
CA LEU A 124 18.91 4.12 8.26
C LEU A 124 19.92 3.02 8.63
N VAL A 125 21.04 2.97 7.93
CA VAL A 125 22.12 2.00 8.22
C VAL A 125 22.65 2.19 9.62
N ARG A 126 22.87 3.43 10.07
CA ARG A 126 23.30 3.72 11.44
C ARG A 126 22.26 3.31 12.49
N ALA A 127 20.98 3.60 12.25
CA ALA A 127 19.89 3.20 13.15
C ALA A 127 19.78 1.68 13.27
N LEU A 128 19.92 0.94 12.16
CA LEU A 128 19.89 -0.52 12.13
C LEU A 128 21.19 -1.15 12.70
N ALA A 129 22.32 -0.45 12.60
CA ALA A 129 23.58 -0.89 13.19
C ALA A 129 23.64 -0.74 14.73
N GLY A 130 22.58 -0.20 15.35
CA GLY A 130 22.50 -0.07 16.81
C GLY A 130 23.36 1.04 17.38
N ASP A 131 23.58 2.14 16.66
CA ASP A 131 24.28 3.31 17.15
C ASP A 131 23.60 3.80 18.45
N PRO A 132 24.29 3.89 19.59
CA PRO A 132 23.69 4.24 20.89
C PRO A 132 23.14 5.66 20.94
N HIS A 133 23.46 6.49 19.98
CA HIS A 133 22.95 7.87 19.87
C HIS A 133 22.40 8.12 18.46
N PRO A 134 21.31 7.45 18.07
CA PRO A 134 20.69 7.72 16.77
C PRO A 134 20.22 9.17 16.76
N GLY A 135 20.78 10.00 15.89
CA GLY A 135 20.32 11.37 15.69
C GLY A 135 18.86 11.43 15.28
N PHE A 136 18.22 12.58 15.40
CA PHE A 136 16.81 12.82 15.03
C PHE A 136 16.41 12.18 13.70
N PHE A 137 17.27 12.24 12.69
CA PHE A 137 17.00 11.65 11.37
C PHE A 137 16.88 10.12 11.37
N ALA A 138 17.55 9.43 12.28
CA ALA A 138 17.40 7.98 12.41
C ALA A 138 16.01 7.60 12.90
N TYR A 139 15.45 8.33 13.87
CA TYR A 139 14.07 8.13 14.32
C TYR A 139 13.06 8.43 13.21
N VAL A 140 13.32 9.49 12.42
CA VAL A 140 12.49 9.81 11.26
C VAL A 140 12.54 8.68 10.22
N ALA A 141 13.72 8.14 9.92
CA ALA A 141 13.88 7.04 8.98
C ALA A 141 13.16 5.77 9.45
N VAL A 142 13.28 5.41 10.73
CA VAL A 142 12.55 4.27 11.32
C VAL A 142 11.04 4.52 11.30
N GLY A 143 10.60 5.75 11.58
CA GLY A 143 9.20 6.15 11.49
C GLY A 143 8.63 6.01 10.08
N ILE A 144 9.38 6.43 9.06
CA ILE A 144 9.01 6.27 7.64
C ILE A 144 8.88 4.79 7.27
N LEU A 145 9.86 3.96 7.68
CA LEU A 145 9.78 2.52 7.45
C LEU A 145 8.55 1.90 8.12
N ALA A 146 8.31 2.23 9.37
CA ALA A 146 7.13 1.75 10.09
C ALA A 146 5.84 2.18 9.39
N LEU A 147 5.78 3.42 8.90
CA LEU A 147 4.62 3.96 8.18
C LEU A 147 4.36 3.24 6.84
N ILE A 148 5.41 2.77 6.18
CA ILE A 148 5.30 1.99 4.93
C ILE A 148 4.91 0.54 5.23
N PHE A 149 5.63 -0.11 6.16
CA PHE A 149 5.50 -1.55 6.36
C PHE A 149 4.30 -1.94 7.23
N ALA A 150 3.93 -1.14 8.24
CA ALA A 150 2.83 -1.52 9.13
C ALA A 150 1.48 -1.63 8.41
N PRO A 151 1.02 -0.67 7.58
CA PRO A 151 -0.22 -0.82 6.83
C PRO A 151 -0.17 -1.99 5.84
N MET A 152 1.00 -2.23 5.22
CA MET A 152 1.18 -3.35 4.30
C MET A 152 1.04 -4.71 5.01
N LEU A 153 1.67 -4.88 6.17
CA LEU A 153 1.56 -6.10 6.97
C LEU A 153 0.12 -6.33 7.46
N ILE A 154 -0.56 -5.27 7.89
CA ILE A 154 -1.98 -5.32 8.28
C ILE A 154 -2.84 -5.76 7.10
N ALA A 155 -2.64 -5.19 5.91
CA ALA A 155 -3.38 -5.54 4.70
C ALA A 155 -3.11 -7.00 4.28
N MET A 156 -1.86 -7.46 4.36
CA MET A 156 -1.50 -8.86 4.08
C MET A 156 -2.15 -9.82 5.08
N GLY A 157 -2.03 -9.57 6.37
CA GLY A 157 -2.66 -10.37 7.41
C GLY A 157 -4.18 -10.45 7.23
N PHE A 158 -4.81 -9.32 6.92
CA PHE A 158 -6.23 -9.28 6.62
C PHE A 158 -6.61 -10.05 5.33
N SER A 159 -5.75 -10.01 4.30
CA SER A 159 -5.98 -10.78 3.07
C SER A 159 -5.93 -12.28 3.32
N ILE A 160 -4.98 -12.75 4.15
CA ILE A 160 -4.90 -14.15 4.56
C ILE A 160 -6.13 -14.52 5.37
N TRP A 161 -6.47 -13.72 6.38
CA TRP A 161 -7.65 -13.95 7.22
C TRP A 161 -8.94 -14.02 6.39
N THR A 162 -9.14 -13.10 5.44
CA THR A 162 -10.32 -13.08 4.57
C THR A 162 -10.34 -14.27 3.61
N GLY A 163 -9.19 -14.66 3.07
CA GLY A 163 -9.04 -15.80 2.15
C GLY A 163 -9.37 -17.15 2.78
N THR A 164 -9.04 -17.33 4.06
CA THR A 164 -9.26 -18.59 4.80
C THR A 164 -10.69 -18.76 5.31
N ARG A 165 -11.56 -17.75 5.22
CA ARG A 165 -12.93 -17.86 5.68
C ARG A 165 -13.74 -18.82 4.81
N PRO A 166 -14.58 -19.70 5.42
CA PRO A 166 -15.53 -20.52 4.68
C PRO A 166 -16.59 -19.66 3.99
N ARG A 167 -17.23 -20.20 2.97
CA ARG A 167 -18.42 -19.59 2.37
C ARG A 167 -19.60 -19.65 3.34
N ALA A 168 -20.46 -18.65 3.28
CA ALA A 168 -21.73 -18.74 3.96
C ALA A 168 -22.55 -19.89 3.37
N THR A 169 -23.06 -20.77 4.23
CA THR A 169 -23.97 -21.82 3.81
C THR A 169 -25.30 -21.16 3.40
N PRO A 170 -25.85 -21.47 2.23
CA PRO A 170 -27.20 -20.99 1.88
C PRO A 170 -28.17 -21.43 2.98
N ALA A 171 -29.02 -20.49 3.42
CA ALA A 171 -30.08 -20.85 4.35
C ALA A 171 -30.92 -21.99 3.73
N PRO A 172 -31.28 -23.04 4.50
CA PRO A 172 -32.18 -24.09 4.00
C PRO A 172 -33.46 -23.41 3.50
N THR A 173 -33.82 -23.69 2.25
CA THR A 173 -35.08 -23.25 1.69
C THR A 173 -36.17 -23.89 2.57
N GLN A 174 -36.82 -23.08 3.39
CA GLN A 174 -38.00 -23.54 4.12
C GLN A 174 -39.07 -23.93 3.09
N PRO A 175 -39.69 -25.10 3.20
CA PRO A 175 -40.74 -25.55 2.31
C PRO A 175 -42.01 -24.67 2.42
#